data_f9fc1ef0ab387933889a5ca5c77c0b6e
#
_entry.id   f9fc1ef0ab387933889a5ca5c77c0b6e
#
_cell.length_a   1.000
_cell.length_b   1.000
_cell.length_c   1.000
_cell.angle_alpha   90.00
_cell.angle_beta   90.00
_cell.angle_gamma   90.00
#
_symmetry.space_group_name_H-M   'P 1'
#
loop_
_entity.id
_entity.type
_entity.pdbx_description
1 polymer ?
#
loop_
_entity_poly.entity_id
_entity_poly.type
_entity_poly.pdbx_seq_one_letter_code
_entity_poly.pdbx_strand_id
1 'polypeptide(L)'
;MSNRVVIVGAGIGGLTTAVWLAKAGYQVRVYEAQTYPGGSASTFTHKGYRFESGATVVGGFQPNGPHAVAAEKLGIAWRVHQHDPAWVVHLRLRKTTPTF
;
A
#
# COMPACT_ATOMS: atom_id res chain seq x y z
N MET A 1 5.07 6.81 33.06
CA MET A 1 5.68 6.14 31.91
C MET A 1 5.33 6.90 30.63
N SER A 2 6.29 7.03 29.76
CA SER A 2 6.11 7.74 28.50
C SER A 2 5.37 6.83 27.50
N ASN A 3 4.17 7.23 27.06
CA ASN A 3 3.42 6.54 26.00
C ASN A 3 3.88 6.97 24.61
N ARG A 4 5.21 7.11 24.44
CA ARG A 4 5.81 7.51 23.18
C ARG A 4 6.36 6.31 22.43
N VAL A 5 6.07 6.25 21.15
CA VAL A 5 6.54 5.22 20.23
C VAL A 5 7.20 5.88 19.02
N VAL A 6 8.33 5.35 18.63
CA VAL A 6 9.04 5.73 17.41
C VAL A 6 8.94 4.59 16.41
N ILE A 7 8.57 4.93 15.18
CA ILE A 7 8.52 4.00 14.05
C ILE A 7 9.50 4.48 13.00
N VAL A 8 10.31 3.57 12.50
CA VAL A 8 11.27 3.85 11.43
C VAL A 8 10.73 3.26 10.13
N GLY A 9 10.49 4.13 9.16
CA GLY A 9 9.90 3.79 7.88
C GLY A 9 8.39 4.07 7.81
N ALA A 10 7.99 4.88 6.82
CA ALA A 10 6.61 5.23 6.53
C ALA A 10 6.04 4.47 5.32
N GLY A 11 6.39 3.19 5.18
CA GLY A 11 5.72 2.27 4.27
C GLY A 11 4.36 1.84 4.85
N ILE A 12 3.62 1.01 4.13
CA ILE A 12 2.28 0.57 4.54
C ILE A 12 2.29 -0.07 5.93
N GLY A 13 3.27 -0.92 6.24
CA GLY A 13 3.39 -1.55 7.56
C GLY A 13 3.62 -0.54 8.69
N GLY A 14 4.56 0.38 8.49
CA GLY A 14 4.88 1.43 9.47
C GLY A 14 3.71 2.38 9.71
N LEU A 15 3.06 2.84 8.63
CA LEU A 15 1.89 3.72 8.72
C LEU A 15 0.70 3.04 9.38
N THR A 16 0.42 1.78 9.03
CA THR A 16 -0.65 1.01 9.65
C THR A 16 -0.41 0.84 11.15
N THR A 17 0.81 0.46 11.54
CA THR A 17 1.21 0.36 12.94
C THR A 17 1.06 1.70 13.67
N ALA A 18 1.49 2.80 13.03
CA ALA A 18 1.38 4.14 13.59
C ALA A 18 -0.07 4.52 13.92
N VAL A 19 -0.99 4.27 12.98
CA VAL A 19 -2.41 4.60 13.16
C VAL A 19 -3.04 3.76 14.29
N TRP A 20 -2.73 2.47 14.35
CA TRP A 20 -3.23 1.60 15.43
C TRP A 20 -2.73 2.04 16.81
N LEU A 21 -1.46 2.36 16.93
CA LEU A 21 -0.87 2.83 18.17
C LEU A 21 -1.41 4.21 18.58
N ALA A 22 -1.55 5.12 17.62
CA ALA A 22 -2.16 6.44 17.89
C ALA A 22 -3.59 6.30 18.35
N LYS A 23 -4.38 5.42 17.75
CA LYS A 23 -5.75 5.13 18.19
C LYS A 23 -5.81 4.51 19.60
N ALA A 24 -4.79 3.76 19.97
CA ALA A 24 -4.63 3.20 21.32
C ALA A 24 -4.11 4.22 22.36
N GLY A 25 -3.92 5.48 21.99
CA GLY A 25 -3.53 6.56 22.89
C GLY A 25 -2.01 6.80 23.01
N TYR A 26 -1.21 6.17 22.17
CA TYR A 26 0.23 6.42 22.14
C TYR A 26 0.57 7.69 21.34
N GLN A 27 1.60 8.39 21.78
CA GLN A 27 2.23 9.45 21.00
C GLN A 27 3.20 8.82 19.99
N VAL A 28 2.82 8.79 18.74
CA VAL A 28 3.60 8.11 17.70
C VAL A 28 4.37 9.12 16.88
N ARG A 29 5.65 8.83 16.64
CA ARG A 29 6.50 9.55 15.71
C ARG A 29 7.05 8.59 14.67
N VAL A 30 6.85 8.93 13.40
CA VAL A 30 7.34 8.14 12.26
C VAL A 30 8.49 8.89 11.61
N TYR A 31 9.60 8.20 11.37
CA TYR A 31 10.74 8.70 10.61
C TYR A 31 10.82 7.99 9.27
N GLU A 32 10.88 8.78 8.20
CA GLU A 32 10.96 8.29 6.83
C GLU A 32 12.19 8.87 6.13
N ALA A 33 12.93 8.02 5.42
CA ALA A 33 14.12 8.41 4.70
C ALA A 33 13.82 9.17 3.39
N GLN A 34 12.68 8.88 2.78
CA GLN A 34 12.23 9.56 1.56
C GLN A 34 11.49 10.86 1.88
N THR A 35 11.36 11.72 0.89
CA THR A 35 10.61 12.98 1.00
C THR A 35 9.09 12.78 0.94
N TYR A 36 8.63 11.56 0.73
CA TYR A 36 7.21 11.17 0.66
C TYR A 36 6.99 9.83 1.38
N PRO A 37 5.83 9.63 2.04
CA PRO A 37 5.49 8.38 2.68
C PRO A 37 4.91 7.37 1.68
N GLY A 38 4.75 6.13 2.11
CA GLY A 38 4.06 5.07 1.39
C GLY A 38 4.96 3.91 0.95
N GLY A 39 6.28 4.07 0.95
CA GLY A 39 7.22 3.04 0.52
C GLY A 39 6.99 2.65 -0.94
N SER A 40 6.90 1.35 -1.24
CA SER A 40 6.61 0.84 -2.59
C SER A 40 5.17 1.09 -3.07
N ALA A 41 4.27 1.49 -2.19
CA ALA A 41 2.91 1.92 -2.52
C ALA A 41 2.75 3.45 -2.53
N SER A 42 3.84 4.18 -2.60
CA SER A 42 3.82 5.64 -2.62
C SER A 42 3.54 6.20 -4.00
N THR A 43 3.05 7.43 -3.98
CA THR A 43 2.92 8.28 -5.16
C THR A 43 3.82 9.49 -4.99
N PHE A 44 4.54 9.87 -6.02
CA PHE A 44 5.36 11.08 -6.04
C PHE A 44 5.09 11.94 -7.27
N THR A 45 5.42 13.22 -7.17
CA THR A 45 5.27 14.15 -8.28
C THR A 45 6.66 14.62 -8.76
N HIS A 46 6.86 14.59 -10.07
CA HIS A 46 8.07 15.11 -10.69
C HIS A 46 7.70 15.96 -11.91
N LYS A 47 8.17 17.20 -11.95
CA LYS A 47 7.90 18.17 -13.03
C LYS A 47 6.41 18.30 -13.40
N GLY A 48 5.53 18.27 -12.39
CA GLY A 48 4.08 18.36 -12.58
C GLY A 48 3.38 17.06 -12.96
N TYR A 49 4.12 15.99 -13.19
CA TYR A 49 3.57 14.65 -13.45
C TYR A 49 3.56 13.80 -12.20
N ARG A 50 2.56 12.97 -12.10
CA ARG A 50 2.35 12.06 -10.97
C ARG A 50 2.75 10.64 -11.35
N PHE A 51 3.51 9.99 -10.48
CA PHE A 51 4.05 8.65 -10.69
C PHE A 51 3.77 7.76 -9.48
N GLU A 52 3.49 6.50 -9.74
CA GLU A 52 3.44 5.46 -8.71
C GLU A 52 4.83 4.86 -8.51
N SER A 53 5.24 4.68 -7.25
CA SER A 53 6.57 4.17 -6.91
C SER A 53 6.73 2.69 -7.23
N GLY A 54 5.65 1.90 -7.16
CA GLY A 54 5.70 0.47 -7.42
C GLY A 54 4.32 -0.15 -7.55
N ALA A 55 3.57 -0.21 -6.46
CA ALA A 55 2.26 -0.85 -6.44
C ALA A 55 1.20 0.03 -7.12
N THR A 56 0.59 -0.48 -8.18
CA THR A 56 -0.50 0.19 -8.92
C THR A 56 -1.85 -0.48 -8.72
N VAL A 57 -1.86 -1.72 -8.24
CA VAL A 57 -3.06 -2.50 -7.96
C VAL A 57 -3.03 -3.00 -6.52
N VAL A 58 -4.12 -2.85 -5.82
CA VAL A 58 -4.26 -3.21 -4.41
C VAL A 58 -5.51 -4.06 -4.23
N GLY A 59 -5.40 -5.16 -3.49
CA GLY A 59 -6.52 -6.02 -3.11
C GLY A 59 -6.91 -5.87 -1.63
N GLY A 60 -7.83 -6.72 -1.17
CA GLY A 60 -8.19 -6.78 0.26
C GLY A 60 -9.33 -5.86 0.68
N PHE A 61 -10.12 -5.34 -0.26
CA PHE A 61 -11.30 -4.50 0.00
C PHE A 61 -12.63 -5.28 0.06
N GLN A 62 -12.60 -6.58 -0.21
CA GLN A 62 -13.78 -7.44 -0.06
C GLN A 62 -14.19 -7.52 1.42
N PRO A 63 -15.45 -7.90 1.73
CA PRO A 63 -15.91 -8.08 3.10
C PRO A 63 -14.97 -8.98 3.91
N ASN A 64 -14.60 -8.54 5.11
CA ASN A 64 -13.60 -9.17 5.98
C ASN A 64 -12.16 -9.17 5.45
N GLY A 65 -11.90 -8.53 4.33
CA GLY A 65 -10.55 -8.31 3.83
C GLY A 65 -9.79 -7.28 4.71
N PRO A 66 -8.45 -7.29 4.68
CA PRO A 66 -7.64 -6.47 5.58
C PRO A 66 -7.91 -4.97 5.46
N HIS A 67 -8.14 -4.45 4.25
CA HIS A 67 -8.46 -3.04 4.05
C HIS A 67 -9.89 -2.69 4.49
N ALA A 68 -10.86 -3.59 4.30
CA ALA A 68 -12.22 -3.39 4.80
C ALA A 68 -12.25 -3.36 6.33
N VAL A 69 -11.55 -4.29 6.99
CA VAL A 69 -11.42 -4.33 8.45
C VAL A 69 -10.72 -3.09 8.99
N ALA A 70 -9.65 -2.64 8.32
CA ALA A 70 -8.96 -1.41 8.70
C ALA A 70 -9.87 -0.18 8.56
N ALA A 71 -10.64 -0.09 7.48
CA ALA A 71 -11.61 1.00 7.26
C ALA A 71 -12.62 1.09 8.40
N GLU A 72 -13.25 -0.03 8.75
CA GLU A 72 -14.22 -0.10 9.82
C GLU A 72 -13.64 0.32 11.17
N LYS A 73 -12.50 -0.27 11.54
CA LYS A 73 -11.90 -0.05 12.85
C LYS A 73 -11.22 1.30 13.00
N LEU A 74 -10.70 1.87 11.95
CA LEU A 74 -9.94 3.12 11.98
C LEU A 74 -10.74 4.33 11.47
N GLY A 75 -11.95 4.12 10.96
CA GLY A 75 -12.78 5.18 10.39
C GLY A 75 -12.23 5.73 9.08
N ILE A 76 -11.60 4.88 8.25
CA ILE A 76 -11.01 5.26 6.97
C ILE A 76 -12.04 5.06 5.86
N ALA A 77 -12.24 6.07 5.02
CA ALA A 77 -13.01 5.95 3.79
C ALA A 77 -12.06 5.72 2.61
N TRP A 78 -12.03 4.51 2.09
CA TRP A 78 -11.24 4.19 0.90
C TRP A 78 -11.89 4.74 -0.37
N ARG A 79 -11.09 5.39 -1.20
CA ARG A 79 -11.48 5.76 -2.56
C ARG A 79 -10.78 4.81 -3.52
N VAL A 80 -11.46 3.73 -3.89
CA VAL A 80 -10.91 2.69 -4.76
C VAL A 80 -11.78 2.53 -6.00
N HIS A 81 -11.16 2.13 -7.10
CA HIS A 81 -11.82 1.79 -8.34
C HIS A 81 -11.52 0.33 -8.69
N GLN A 82 -12.55 -0.46 -8.92
CA GLN A 82 -12.38 -1.85 -9.30
C GLN A 82 -11.96 -1.95 -10.75
N HIS A 83 -10.92 -2.73 -11.02
CA HIS A 83 -10.50 -3.10 -12.36
C HIS A 83 -11.10 -4.44 -12.76
N ASP A 84 -11.64 -4.51 -13.99
CA ASP A 84 -12.10 -5.74 -14.59
C ASP A 84 -11.81 -5.69 -16.11
N PRO A 85 -10.88 -6.52 -16.60
CA PRO A 85 -10.00 -7.42 -15.85
C PRO A 85 -8.92 -6.68 -15.06
N ALA A 86 -8.52 -7.24 -13.92
CA ALA A 86 -7.42 -6.68 -13.11
C ALA A 86 -6.05 -6.85 -13.79
N TRP A 87 -5.88 -7.95 -14.53
CA TRP A 87 -4.66 -8.31 -15.23
C TRP A 87 -4.96 -8.92 -16.58
N VAL A 88 -4.15 -8.57 -17.58
CA VAL A 88 -4.14 -9.22 -18.90
C VAL A 88 -2.72 -9.66 -19.19
N VAL A 89 -2.54 -10.97 -19.37
CA VAL A 89 -1.23 -11.55 -19.68
C VAL A 89 -1.20 -12.04 -21.10
N HIS A 90 -0.33 -11.47 -21.93
CA HIS A 90 -0.10 -11.90 -23.30
C HIS A 90 1.06 -12.89 -23.32
N LEU A 91 0.78 -14.16 -23.58
CA LEU A 91 1.78 -15.21 -23.69
C LEU A 91 2.07 -15.50 -25.16
N ARG A 92 3.33 -15.36 -25.58
CA ARG A 92 3.80 -15.83 -26.86
C ARG A 92 4.36 -17.24 -26.70
N LEU A 93 3.59 -18.25 -27.02
CA LEU A 93 4.07 -19.64 -27.05
C LEU A 93 5.01 -19.81 -28.26
N ARG A 94 6.29 -20.09 -28.02
CA ARG A 94 7.18 -20.59 -29.06
C ARG A 94 6.74 -22.03 -29.38
N LYS A 95 6.34 -22.29 -30.63
CA LYS A 95 6.27 -23.66 -31.13
C LYS A 95 7.72 -24.18 -31.22
N THR A 96 8.11 -25.00 -30.27
CA THR A 96 9.31 -25.82 -30.40
C THR A 96 8.93 -26.96 -31.34
N THR A 97 9.42 -26.92 -32.58
CA THR A 97 9.39 -28.10 -33.44
C THR A 97 10.36 -29.12 -32.84
N PRO A 98 9.92 -30.33 -32.49
CA PRO A 98 10.86 -31.35 -32.05
C PRO A 98 11.77 -31.67 -33.23
N THR A 99 13.07 -31.45 -33.10
CA THR A 99 14.08 -32.03 -33.96
C THR A 99 14.29 -33.45 -33.49
N PHE A 100 13.87 -34.43 -34.31
CA PHE A 100 14.23 -35.82 -34.16
C PHE A 100 15.63 -36.04 -34.68
#